data_8d7cfae6e5bf04cfd179ea09cb18e2ef
#
_entry.id   8d7cfae6e5bf04cfd179ea09cb18e2ef
#
_cell.length_a   1.000
_cell.length_b   1.000
_cell.length_c   1.000
_cell.angle_alpha   90.00
_cell.angle_beta   90.00
_cell.angle_gamma   90.00
#
_symmetry.space_group_name_H-M   'P 1'
#
loop_
_entity.id
_entity.type
_entity.pdbx_description
1 polymer ?
#
loop_
_entity_poly.entity_id
_entity_poly.type
_entity_poly.pdbx_seq_one_letter_code
_entity_poly.pdbx_strand_id
1 'polypeptide(L)'
;MKEIFDRVSYECSEKVTKTYSTSFSMATKLLSKSIRKDIYNIYGFVRFADEIVDSFHNFNKSKLFDSFAEDLDEALLNKISLNPILNSFQHTYHKYSIERNLVDSF
;
A
#
# COMPACT_ATOMS: atom_id res chain seq x y z
N MET A 1 -3.96 -14.65 -15.07
CA MET A 1 -3.00 -14.84 -13.98
C MET A 1 -2.72 -13.57 -13.19
N LYS A 2 -2.67 -12.43 -13.86
CA LYS A 2 -2.51 -11.16 -13.16
C LYS A 2 -3.70 -10.88 -12.21
N GLU A 3 -4.89 -11.28 -12.58
CA GLU A 3 -6.10 -11.08 -11.75
C GLU A 3 -6.00 -11.80 -10.41
N ILE A 4 -5.41 -13.00 -10.40
CA ILE A 4 -5.21 -13.76 -9.16
C ILE A 4 -4.18 -13.05 -8.29
N PHE A 5 -3.08 -12.62 -8.88
CA PHE A 5 -2.03 -11.89 -8.16
C PHE A 5 -2.56 -10.56 -7.60
N ASP A 6 -3.34 -9.83 -8.40
CA ASP A 6 -3.93 -8.58 -7.95
C ASP A 6 -4.88 -8.80 -6.77
N ARG A 7 -5.72 -9.84 -6.83
CA ARG A 7 -6.61 -10.18 -5.72
C ARG A 7 -5.85 -10.50 -4.45
N VAL A 8 -4.79 -11.29 -4.55
CA VAL A 8 -3.94 -11.60 -3.39
C VAL A 8 -3.29 -10.33 -2.85
N SER A 9 -2.88 -9.42 -3.72
CA SER A 9 -2.31 -8.14 -3.31
C SER A 9 -3.32 -7.30 -2.51
N TYR A 10 -4.58 -7.25 -2.97
CA TYR A 10 -5.64 -6.54 -2.24
C TYR A 10 -5.90 -7.16 -0.88
N GLU A 11 -5.89 -8.48 -0.80
CA GLU A 11 -6.04 -9.21 0.47
C GLU A 11 -4.89 -8.92 1.44
N CYS A 12 -3.68 -8.76 0.94
CA CYS A 12 -2.53 -8.35 1.75
C CYS A 12 -2.74 -6.97 2.37
N SER A 13 -3.18 -5.99 1.58
CA SER A 13 -3.44 -4.64 2.09
C SER A 13 -4.59 -4.63 3.10
N GLU A 14 -5.62 -5.41 2.87
CA GLU A 14 -6.71 -5.57 3.83
C GLU A 14 -6.19 -6.19 5.14
N LYS A 15 -5.36 -7.22 5.05
CA LYS A 15 -4.77 -7.88 6.22
C LYS A 15 -3.91 -6.91 7.02
N VAL A 16 -3.11 -6.10 6.35
CA VAL A 16 -2.29 -5.07 7.00
C VAL A 16 -3.20 -4.09 7.75
N THR A 17 -4.25 -3.61 7.10
CA THR A 17 -5.18 -2.66 7.72
C THR A 17 -5.81 -3.24 8.98
N LYS A 18 -6.35 -4.45 8.89
CA LYS A 18 -7.02 -5.12 10.00
C LYS A 18 -6.08 -5.42 11.15
N THR A 19 -4.84 -5.76 10.86
CA THR A 19 -3.85 -6.11 11.86
C THR A 19 -3.33 -4.88 12.60
N TYR A 20 -3.07 -3.79 11.87
CA TYR A 20 -2.49 -2.57 12.45
C TYR A 20 -3.53 -1.62 13.05
N SER A 21 -4.77 -1.63 12.55
CA SER A 21 -5.79 -0.71 13.08
C SER A 21 -7.18 -1.33 13.05
N THR A 22 -7.58 -1.90 14.17
CA THR A 22 -8.94 -2.44 14.35
C THR A 22 -10.00 -1.35 14.19
N SER A 23 -9.79 -0.18 14.79
CA SER A 23 -10.73 0.93 14.73
C SER A 23 -10.94 1.44 13.32
N PHE A 24 -9.84 1.65 12.58
CA PHE A 24 -9.91 2.12 11.20
C PHE A 24 -10.58 1.09 10.31
N SER A 25 -10.24 -0.17 10.50
CA SER A 25 -10.83 -1.28 9.76
C SER A 25 -12.35 -1.37 9.98
N MET A 26 -12.79 -1.22 11.23
CA MET A 26 -14.22 -1.22 11.55
C MET A 26 -14.95 -0.04 10.91
N ALA A 27 -14.36 1.15 10.97
CA ALA A 27 -14.95 2.33 10.33
C ALA A 27 -15.06 2.15 8.82
N THR A 28 -14.06 1.52 8.19
CA THR A 28 -14.04 1.28 6.76
C THR A 28 -15.19 0.36 6.32
N LYS A 29 -15.63 -0.54 7.19
CA LYS A 29 -16.77 -1.45 6.89
C LYS A 29 -18.10 -0.72 6.70
N LEU A 30 -18.19 0.54 7.10
CA LEU A 30 -19.38 1.36 6.87
C LEU A 30 -19.46 1.86 5.42
N LEU A 31 -18.40 1.70 4.65
CA LEU A 31 -18.34 2.12 3.26
C LEU A 31 -18.72 0.97 2.32
N SER A 32 -19.02 1.28 1.06
CA SER A 32 -19.30 0.26 0.06
C SER A 32 -18.07 -0.62 -0.18
N LYS A 33 -18.28 -1.85 -0.65
CA LYS A 33 -17.18 -2.81 -0.85
C LYS A 33 -16.12 -2.31 -1.82
N SER A 34 -16.54 -1.61 -2.88
CA SER A 34 -15.59 -1.10 -3.88
C SER A 34 -14.66 -0.04 -3.30
N ILE A 35 -15.20 0.84 -2.46
CA ILE A 35 -14.41 1.88 -1.80
C ILE A 35 -13.52 1.29 -0.72
N ARG A 36 -14.00 0.28 0.01
CA ARG A 36 -13.19 -0.39 1.05
C ARG A 36 -11.86 -0.89 0.52
N LYS A 37 -11.88 -1.56 -0.62
CA LYS A 37 -10.67 -2.09 -1.23
C LYS A 37 -9.66 -0.98 -1.50
N ASP A 38 -10.12 0.13 -2.03
CA ASP A 38 -9.26 1.27 -2.33
C ASP A 38 -8.66 1.88 -1.06
N ILE A 39 -9.46 1.99 0.00
CA ILE A 39 -8.98 2.48 1.30
C ILE A 39 -7.92 1.54 1.89
N TYR A 40 -8.15 0.23 1.84
CA TYR A 40 -7.18 -0.74 2.31
C TYR A 40 -5.87 -0.66 1.52
N ASN A 41 -5.96 -0.47 0.20
CA ASN A 41 -4.79 -0.36 -0.67
C ASN A 41 -3.93 0.88 -0.32
N ILE A 42 -4.58 1.98 0.01
CA ILE A 42 -3.88 3.20 0.44
C ILE A 42 -3.29 3.02 1.84
N TYR A 43 -4.07 2.51 2.79
CA TYR A 43 -3.62 2.32 4.16
C TYR A 43 -2.40 1.39 4.24
N GLY A 44 -2.44 0.28 3.50
CA GLY A 44 -1.32 -0.67 3.49
C GLY A 44 -0.01 -0.01 3.07
N PHE A 45 -0.05 0.81 2.04
CA PHE A 45 1.12 1.56 1.58
C PHE A 45 1.63 2.53 2.65
N VAL A 46 0.74 3.36 3.18
CA VAL A 46 1.10 4.36 4.20
C VAL A 46 1.67 3.67 5.44
N ARG A 47 1.05 2.57 5.88
CA ARG A 47 1.51 1.82 7.05
C ARG A 47 2.90 1.24 6.85
N PHE A 48 3.19 0.70 5.67
CA PHE A 48 4.52 0.15 5.38
C PHE A 48 5.58 1.26 5.33
N ALA A 49 5.27 2.40 4.73
CA ALA A 49 6.18 3.55 4.73
C ALA A 49 6.48 4.01 6.17
N ASP A 50 5.44 4.14 7.00
CA ASP A 50 5.59 4.52 8.40
C ASP A 50 6.37 3.48 9.20
N GLU A 51 6.18 2.18 8.91
CA GLU A 51 6.86 1.10 9.62
C GLU A 51 8.38 1.20 9.42
N ILE A 52 8.83 1.53 8.23
CA ILE A 52 10.26 1.70 7.95
C ILE A 52 10.84 2.83 8.79
N VAL A 53 10.10 3.93 8.95
CA VAL A 53 10.56 5.10 9.72
C VAL A 53 10.49 4.85 11.22
N ASP A 54 9.37 4.28 11.69
CA ASP A 54 9.06 4.17 13.12
C ASP A 54 9.59 2.90 13.78
N SER A 55 9.91 1.88 12.99
CA SER A 55 10.31 0.57 13.48
C SER A 55 11.67 0.18 12.90
N PHE A 56 12.02 -1.10 13.00
CA PHE A 56 13.23 -1.68 12.40
C PHE A 56 14.54 -1.01 12.80
N HIS A 57 14.62 -0.56 14.07
CA HIS A 57 15.81 0.17 14.56
C HIS A 57 17.10 -0.65 14.54
N ASN A 58 16.98 -2.00 14.52
CA ASN A 58 18.14 -2.90 14.46
C ASN A 58 18.53 -3.27 13.02
N PHE A 59 17.94 -2.62 12.02
CA PHE A 59 18.21 -2.88 10.61
C PHE A 59 18.68 -1.62 9.92
N ASN A 60 19.19 -1.76 8.71
CA ASN A 60 19.61 -0.61 7.91
C ASN A 60 18.36 0.09 7.32
N LYS A 61 17.80 1.02 8.07
CA LYS A 61 16.56 1.73 7.70
C LYS A 61 16.74 2.55 6.41
N SER A 62 17.89 3.18 6.23
CA SER A 62 18.17 3.97 5.04
C SER A 62 18.08 3.11 3.78
N LYS A 63 18.68 1.91 3.83
CA LYS A 63 18.64 0.98 2.71
C LYS A 63 17.22 0.46 2.46
N LEU A 64 16.48 0.14 3.52
CA LEU A 64 15.09 -0.30 3.40
C LEU A 64 14.22 0.79 2.78
N PHE A 65 14.40 2.02 3.22
CA PHE A 65 13.66 3.16 2.67
C PHE A 65 13.97 3.38 1.19
N ASP A 66 15.27 3.38 0.83
CA ASP A 66 15.69 3.57 -0.56
C ASP A 66 15.14 2.46 -1.46
N SER A 67 15.20 1.22 -1.00
CA SER A 67 14.67 0.07 -1.74
C SER A 67 13.16 0.18 -1.93
N PHE A 68 12.45 0.58 -0.89
CA PHE A 68 11.00 0.76 -0.95
C PHE A 68 10.63 1.89 -1.91
N ALA A 69 11.38 2.99 -1.90
CA ALA A 69 11.15 4.13 -2.80
C ALA A 69 11.40 3.75 -4.26
N GLU A 70 12.45 2.97 -4.54
CA GLU A 70 12.72 2.48 -5.89
C GLU A 70 11.62 1.54 -6.38
N ASP A 71 11.18 0.63 -5.52
CA ASP A 71 10.11 -0.32 -5.85
C ASP A 71 8.79 0.41 -6.10
N LEU A 72 8.53 1.49 -5.36
CA LEU A 72 7.37 2.34 -5.58
C LEU A 72 7.43 3.00 -6.96
N ASP A 73 8.57 3.59 -7.31
CA ASP A 73 8.74 4.23 -8.62
C ASP A 73 8.49 3.24 -9.75
N GLU A 74 9.03 2.03 -9.64
CA GLU A 74 8.83 0.98 -10.64
C GLU A 74 7.37 0.52 -10.70
N ALA A 75 6.72 0.35 -9.55
CA ALA A 75 5.32 -0.05 -9.48
C ALA A 75 4.41 0.95 -10.19
N LEU A 76 4.65 2.23 -9.95
CA LEU A 76 3.84 3.29 -10.56
C LEU A 76 4.09 3.40 -12.07
N LEU A 77 5.33 3.19 -12.50
CA LEU A 77 5.68 3.23 -13.92
C LEU A 77 5.15 2.02 -14.68
N ASN A 78 5.37 0.83 -14.14
CA ASN A 78 5.06 -0.43 -14.82
C ASN A 78 3.64 -0.94 -14.59
N LYS A 79 2.92 -0.33 -13.66
CA LYS A 79 1.56 -0.73 -13.26
C LYS A 79 1.49 -2.16 -12.73
N ILE A 80 2.58 -2.61 -12.15
CA ILE A 80 2.68 -3.91 -11.47
C ILE A 80 3.89 -3.90 -10.53
N SER A 81 3.80 -4.66 -9.46
CA SER A 81 4.93 -4.90 -8.55
C SER A 81 4.79 -6.29 -7.94
N LEU A 82 5.91 -6.96 -7.74
CA LEU A 82 5.93 -8.22 -6.99
C LEU A 82 5.72 -7.98 -5.49
N ASN A 83 5.93 -6.78 -5.02
CA ASN A 83 5.54 -6.39 -3.66
C ASN A 83 4.01 -6.21 -3.65
N PRO A 84 3.25 -7.08 -2.98
CA PRO A 84 1.78 -7.03 -3.05
C PRO A 84 1.19 -5.74 -2.49
N ILE A 85 1.84 -5.11 -1.52
CA ILE A 85 1.38 -3.84 -0.96
C ILE A 85 1.54 -2.72 -2.00
N LEU A 86 2.67 -2.67 -2.68
CA LEU A 86 2.90 -1.69 -3.75
C LEU A 86 2.03 -2.00 -4.96
N ASN A 87 1.80 -3.28 -5.27
CA ASN A 87 0.93 -3.65 -6.37
C ASN A 87 -0.51 -3.21 -6.14
N SER A 88 -1.06 -3.41 -4.94
CA SER A 88 -2.41 -2.96 -4.63
C SER A 88 -2.50 -1.43 -4.59
N PHE A 89 -1.48 -0.77 -4.06
CA PHE A 89 -1.45 0.69 -4.02
C PHE A 89 -1.42 1.30 -5.43
N GLN A 90 -0.58 0.78 -6.33
CA GLN A 90 -0.50 1.32 -7.70
C GLN A 90 -1.83 1.18 -8.43
N HIS A 91 -2.60 0.12 -8.16
CA HIS A 91 -3.92 -0.03 -8.75
C HIS A 91 -4.83 1.16 -8.39
N THR A 92 -4.89 1.50 -7.11
CA THR A 92 -5.70 2.61 -6.62
C THR A 92 -5.13 3.97 -7.09
N TYR A 93 -3.81 4.10 -7.09
CA TYR A 93 -3.12 5.29 -7.59
C TYR A 93 -3.56 5.61 -9.04
N HIS A 94 -3.55 4.62 -9.92
CA HIS A 94 -3.94 4.82 -11.31
C HIS A 94 -5.45 4.97 -11.49
N LYS A 95 -6.23 4.24 -10.70
CA LYS A 95 -7.70 4.29 -10.76
C LYS A 95 -8.24 5.70 -10.52
N TYR A 96 -7.65 6.43 -9.59
CA TYR A 96 -8.09 7.76 -9.20
C TYR A 96 -7.19 8.88 -9.73
N SER A 97 -6.20 8.55 -10.56
CA SER A 97 -5.23 9.54 -11.07
C SER A 97 -4.61 10.37 -9.94
N ILE A 98 -4.19 9.70 -8.88
CA ILE A 98 -3.58 10.37 -7.73
C ILE A 98 -2.31 11.09 -8.17
N GLU A 99 -2.12 12.33 -7.70
CA GLU A 99 -0.92 13.10 -8.03
C GLU A 99 0.30 12.60 -7.25
N ARG A 100 1.44 12.50 -7.94
CA ARG A 100 2.67 11.98 -7.35
C ARG A 100 3.13 12.79 -6.14
N ASN A 101 2.98 14.11 -6.15
CA ASN A 101 3.37 14.94 -5.01
C ASN A 101 2.55 14.67 -3.75
N LEU A 102 1.32 14.17 -3.86
CA LEU A 102 0.58 13.71 -2.68
C LEU A 102 1.25 12.47 -2.09
N VAL A 103 1.72 11.56 -2.93
CA VAL A 103 2.41 10.34 -2.48
C VAL A 103 3.74 10.70 -1.82
N ASP A 104 4.49 11.62 -2.40
CA ASP A 104 5.81 12.02 -1.92
C ASP A 104 5.73 12.76 -0.58
N SER A 105 4.57 13.25 -0.19
CA SER A 105 4.38 13.95 1.10
C SER A 105 4.27 13.01 2.31
N PHE A 106 4.23 11.71 2.07
CA PHE A 106 4.20 10.72 3.15
C PHE A 106 5.59 10.28 3.61
#